data_7d76ca022999cf41ca6974edf3cdac68
#
_entry.id   7d76ca022999cf41ca6974edf3cdac68
#
_cell.length_a   1.000
_cell.length_b   1.000
_cell.length_c   1.000
_cell.angle_alpha   90.00
_cell.angle_beta   90.00
_cell.angle_gamma   90.00
#
_symmetry.space_group_name_H-M   'P 1'
#
loop_
_entity.id
_entity.type
_entity.pdbx_description
1 polymer ?
#
loop_
_entity_poly.entity_id
_entity_poly.type
_entity_poly.pdbx_seq_one_letter_code
_entity_poly.pdbx_strand_id
1 'polypeptide(L)'
;MSGTATNETGDLIASDKVEGTAVYDRNGTKLGSVYNFMVDKRSGKVAYAVMSFGGFLGMGSNYHPLPWNQLTYEPAQGGYVVDLTKEQLEGAPTYSASEASRWNDPTYSRGIDDYYASVGGRR
;
A
#
# COMPACT_ATOMS: atom_id res chain seq x y z
N MET A 1 -25.20 8.76 8.92
CA MET A 1 -24.82 8.28 8.48
C MET A 1 -24.33 8.31 8.25
N SER A 2 -24.35 8.29 8.42
CA SER A 2 -23.95 7.95 7.99
C SER A 2 -23.36 8.02 7.80
N GLY A 3 -23.29 8.47 7.90
CA GLY A 3 -22.78 8.38 7.50
C GLY A 3 -22.10 8.59 7.71
N THR A 4 -21.88 8.81 7.97
CA THR A 4 -21.30 8.75 7.92
C THR A 4 -20.67 8.79 7.85
N ALA A 5 -20.55 9.24 8.03
CA ALA A 5 -20.05 8.94 7.76
C ALA A 5 -19.39 8.85 7.67
N THR A 6 -19.19 8.83 7.71
CA THR A 6 -18.54 8.46 7.55
C THR A 6 -18.30 7.91 7.11
N ASN A 7 -18.19 7.97 7.13
CA ASN A 7 -17.99 7.24 6.83
C ASN A 7 -17.77 6.09 6.38
N GLU A 8 -17.51 5.60 6.63
CA GLU A 8 -17.00 4.24 6.51
C GLU A 8 -17.75 3.33 7.40
N THR A 9 -19.03 3.35 7.31
CA THR A 9 -19.85 2.54 8.18
C THR A 9 -20.02 1.14 7.67
N GLY A 10 -19.57 0.82 6.46
CA GLY A 10 -19.65 -0.50 5.92
C GLY A 10 -18.28 -0.96 5.48
N ASP A 11 -18.27 -1.91 4.58
CA ASP A 11 -17.03 -2.48 4.08
C ASP A 11 -16.47 -1.74 2.88
N LEU A 12 -17.20 -0.79 2.35
CA LEU A 12 -16.81 -0.10 1.13
C LEU A 12 -16.26 1.28 1.44
N ILE A 13 -15.28 1.69 0.68
CA ILE A 13 -14.68 3.00 0.82
C ILE A 13 -14.42 3.55 -0.58
N ALA A 14 -14.61 4.82 -0.75
CA ALA A 14 -14.34 5.45 -2.04
C ALA A 14 -12.84 5.47 -2.31
N SER A 15 -12.48 5.31 -3.57
CA SER A 15 -11.07 5.20 -3.94
C SER A 15 -10.26 6.42 -3.53
N ASP A 16 -10.85 7.60 -3.63
CA ASP A 16 -10.12 8.82 -3.26
C ASP A 16 -9.93 8.94 -1.75
N LYS A 17 -10.68 8.17 -0.98
CA LYS A 17 -10.48 8.12 0.47
C LYS A 17 -9.39 7.15 0.86
N VAL A 18 -9.13 6.13 0.04
CA VAL A 18 -8.02 5.22 0.29
C VAL A 18 -6.71 5.96 0.12
N GLU A 19 -6.64 6.82 -0.88
CA GLU A 19 -5.43 7.61 -1.10
C GLU A 19 -5.23 8.53 0.08
N GLY A 20 -4.01 8.57 0.58
CA GLY A 20 -3.68 9.37 1.75
C GLY A 20 -3.91 8.68 3.08
N THR A 21 -4.53 7.51 3.07
CA THR A 21 -4.77 6.79 4.32
C THR A 21 -3.45 6.35 4.92
N ALA A 22 -3.32 6.53 6.23
CA ALA A 22 -2.08 6.19 6.93
C ALA A 22 -1.84 4.70 6.98
N VAL A 23 -0.57 4.32 7.02
CA VAL A 23 -0.15 2.93 7.14
C VAL A 23 0.79 2.83 8.33
N TYR A 24 0.53 1.84 9.17
CA TYR A 24 1.24 1.63 10.44
C TYR A 24 1.88 0.26 10.47
N ASP A 25 2.91 0.12 11.28
CA ASP A 25 3.43 -1.21 11.58
C ASP A 25 2.63 -1.83 12.72
N ARG A 26 3.03 -3.03 13.14
CA ARG A 26 2.32 -3.77 14.18
C ARG A 26 2.42 -3.09 15.54
N ASN A 27 3.36 -2.20 15.71
CA ASN A 27 3.53 -1.46 16.97
C ASN A 27 2.76 -0.16 16.99
N GLY A 28 2.07 0.16 15.92
CA GLY A 28 1.32 1.41 15.82
C GLY A 28 2.14 2.59 15.35
N THR A 29 3.36 2.35 14.93
CA THR A 29 4.20 3.42 14.39
C THR A 29 3.79 3.71 12.96
N LYS A 30 3.55 4.96 12.65
CA LYS A 30 3.17 5.35 11.30
C LYS A 30 4.38 5.22 10.38
N LEU A 31 4.20 4.47 9.29
CA LEU A 31 5.26 4.27 8.31
C LEU A 31 5.13 5.20 7.13
N GLY A 32 3.91 5.54 6.76
CA GLY A 32 3.67 6.37 5.60
C GLY A 32 2.19 6.39 5.28
N SER A 33 1.88 6.55 4.02
CA SER A 33 0.48 6.59 3.59
C SER A 33 0.34 5.97 2.21
N VAL A 34 -0.89 5.66 1.84
CA VAL A 34 -1.18 5.14 0.50
C VAL A 34 -1.16 6.30 -0.46
N TYR A 35 -0.31 6.20 -1.49
CA TYR A 35 -0.27 7.18 -2.56
C TYR A 35 -1.40 6.93 -3.55
N ASN A 36 -1.46 5.72 -4.08
CA ASN A 36 -2.57 5.27 -4.92
C ASN A 36 -2.54 3.75 -4.95
N PHE A 37 -3.34 3.16 -5.81
CA PHE A 37 -3.33 1.70 -5.92
C PHE A 37 -3.55 1.30 -7.37
N MET A 38 -3.04 0.12 -7.70
CA MET A 38 -3.14 -0.44 -9.04
C MET A 38 -4.30 -1.42 -9.06
N VAL A 39 -5.21 -1.20 -9.98
CA VAL A 39 -6.45 -1.96 -10.09
C VAL A 39 -6.40 -2.80 -11.35
N ASP A 40 -6.74 -4.08 -11.21
CA ASP A 40 -6.86 -4.94 -12.37
C ASP A 40 -8.05 -4.46 -13.19
N LYS A 41 -7.78 -4.09 -14.44
CA LYS A 41 -8.80 -3.49 -15.30
C LYS A 41 -9.99 -4.39 -15.55
N ARG A 42 -9.75 -5.70 -15.57
CA ARG A 42 -10.80 -6.64 -15.95
C ARG A 42 -11.65 -7.04 -14.77
N SER A 43 -11.01 -7.36 -13.65
CA SER A 43 -11.76 -7.80 -12.49
C SER A 43 -12.25 -6.66 -11.63
N GLY A 44 -11.60 -5.49 -11.73
CA GLY A 44 -11.90 -4.38 -10.85
C GLY A 44 -11.30 -4.50 -9.47
N LYS A 45 -10.44 -5.49 -9.27
CA LYS A 45 -9.86 -5.73 -7.95
C LYS A 45 -8.54 -5.00 -7.79
N VAL A 46 -8.28 -4.55 -6.57
CA VAL A 46 -7.01 -3.90 -6.25
C VAL A 46 -5.94 -4.97 -6.17
N ALA A 47 -4.87 -4.76 -6.91
CA ALA A 47 -3.75 -5.70 -6.93
C ALA A 47 -2.62 -5.22 -6.03
N TYR A 48 -2.31 -3.94 -6.05
CA TYR A 48 -1.20 -3.37 -5.28
C TYR A 48 -1.59 -2.03 -4.72
N ALA A 49 -1.08 -1.74 -3.51
CA ALA A 49 -1.09 -0.39 -2.98
C ALA A 49 0.29 0.21 -3.19
N VAL A 50 0.35 1.44 -3.67
CA VAL A 50 1.62 2.13 -3.86
C VAL A 50 1.80 3.07 -2.68
N MET A 51 2.85 2.83 -1.90
CA MET A 51 3.08 3.52 -0.64
C MET A 51 3.99 4.70 -0.81
N SER A 52 3.69 5.76 -0.09
CA SER A 52 4.56 6.91 0.05
C SER A 52 5.11 6.92 1.47
N PHE A 53 6.42 6.94 1.60
CA PHE A 53 7.07 6.99 2.90
C PHE A 53 7.69 8.35 3.09
N GLY A 54 6.91 9.35 3.24
CA GLY A 54 7.44 10.68 3.43
C GLY A 54 8.46 10.68 4.56
N GLY A 55 9.22 11.66 4.70
CA GLY A 55 10.14 11.81 5.80
C GLY A 55 11.41 11.02 5.64
N PHE A 56 11.41 9.77 6.08
CA PHE A 56 12.68 9.06 6.14
C PHE A 56 13.22 8.63 4.78
N LEU A 57 12.36 8.50 3.79
CA LEU A 57 12.87 8.27 2.46
C LEU A 57 13.12 9.58 1.75
N GLY A 58 12.30 10.55 1.99
CA GLY A 58 12.50 11.93 1.69
C GLY A 58 12.93 12.33 0.32
N MET A 59 13.02 11.41 -0.55
CA MET A 59 13.63 11.69 -1.81
C MET A 59 12.64 11.87 -2.89
N GLY A 60 11.50 12.24 -2.50
CA GLY A 60 10.58 12.76 -3.42
C GLY A 60 9.84 11.75 -4.22
N SER A 61 10.41 11.14 -5.18
CA SER A 61 9.60 10.54 -6.21
C SER A 61 9.55 9.02 -6.19
N ASN A 62 10.15 8.38 -5.19
CA ASN A 62 10.12 6.92 -5.15
C ASN A 62 9.05 6.44 -4.21
N TYR A 63 8.31 5.46 -4.69
CA TYR A 63 7.25 4.82 -3.94
C TYR A 63 7.53 3.34 -3.86
N HIS A 64 6.77 2.63 -3.04
CA HIS A 64 6.95 1.19 -2.86
C HIS A 64 5.62 0.49 -3.08
N PRO A 65 5.48 -0.29 -4.15
CA PRO A 65 4.27 -1.07 -4.35
C PRO A 65 4.25 -2.27 -3.41
N LEU A 66 3.12 -2.49 -2.76
CA LEU A 66 2.90 -3.65 -1.92
C LEU A 66 1.71 -4.44 -2.45
N PRO A 67 1.79 -5.76 -2.50
CA PRO A 67 0.60 -6.55 -2.81
C PRO A 67 -0.53 -6.19 -1.85
N TRP A 68 -1.72 -6.09 -2.37
CA TRP A 68 -2.85 -5.64 -1.56
C TRP A 68 -3.05 -6.52 -0.33
N ASN A 69 -2.76 -7.82 -0.44
CA ASN A 69 -2.96 -8.73 0.69
C ASN A 69 -1.97 -8.52 1.83
N GLN A 70 -1.00 -7.64 1.68
CA GLN A 70 -0.10 -7.29 2.78
C GLN A 70 -0.73 -6.26 3.71
N LEU A 71 -1.83 -5.64 3.32
CA LEU A 71 -2.46 -4.59 4.12
C LEU A 71 -3.70 -5.13 4.81
N THR A 72 -3.86 -4.79 6.08
CA THR A 72 -5.05 -5.12 6.85
C THR A 72 -5.62 -3.81 7.37
N TYR A 73 -6.87 -3.53 7.06
CA TYR A 73 -7.49 -2.31 7.57
C TYR A 73 -7.79 -2.50 9.05
N GLU A 74 -7.43 -1.48 9.84
CA GLU A 74 -7.63 -1.54 11.27
C GLU A 74 -8.50 -0.35 11.69
N PRO A 75 -9.77 -0.58 11.98
CA PRO A 75 -10.68 0.53 12.31
C PRO A 75 -10.22 1.35 13.51
N ALA A 76 -9.59 0.71 14.50
CA ALA A 76 -9.13 1.44 15.67
C ALA A 76 -8.03 2.43 15.34
N GLN A 77 -7.23 2.14 14.31
CA GLN A 77 -6.18 3.05 13.87
C GLN A 77 -6.68 4.04 12.82
N GLY A 78 -7.76 3.70 12.16
CA GLY A 78 -8.23 4.50 11.03
C GLY A 78 -7.35 4.37 9.80
N GLY A 79 -6.63 3.27 9.69
CA GLY A 79 -5.73 3.07 8.55
C GLY A 79 -5.35 1.62 8.41
N TYR A 80 -4.35 1.37 7.60
CA TYR A 80 -3.90 0.02 7.30
C TYR A 80 -2.70 -0.35 8.17
N VAL A 81 -2.59 -1.63 8.49
CA VAL A 81 -1.46 -2.15 9.25
C VAL A 81 -0.74 -3.17 8.37
N VAL A 82 0.57 -3.12 8.38
CA VAL A 82 1.41 -4.10 7.69
C VAL A 82 2.32 -4.78 8.70
N ASP A 83 2.62 -6.04 8.44
CA ASP A 83 3.50 -6.82 9.30
C ASP A 83 4.91 -6.80 8.71
N LEU A 84 5.46 -5.60 8.60
CA LEU A 84 6.74 -5.35 7.96
C LEU A 84 7.47 -4.30 8.77
N THR A 85 8.78 -4.40 8.79
CA THR A 85 9.61 -3.38 9.43
C THR A 85 9.91 -2.27 8.45
N LYS A 86 10.30 -1.14 9.00
CA LYS A 86 10.77 -0.03 8.20
C LYS A 86 11.92 -0.45 7.29
N GLU A 87 12.85 -1.24 7.82
CA GLU A 87 14.00 -1.69 7.06
C GLU A 87 13.59 -2.59 5.89
N GLN A 88 12.61 -3.45 6.12
CA GLN A 88 12.12 -4.31 5.05
C GLN A 88 11.48 -3.47 3.95
N LEU A 89 10.78 -2.41 4.32
CA LEU A 89 10.15 -1.55 3.33
C LEU A 89 11.18 -0.71 2.58
N GLU A 90 12.22 -0.27 3.27
CA GLU A 90 13.27 0.51 2.61
C GLU A 90 14.02 -0.30 1.57
N GLY A 91 14.16 -1.60 1.80
CA GLY A 91 14.84 -2.48 0.86
C GLY A 91 13.95 -3.03 -0.25
N ALA A 92 12.69 -2.67 -0.26
CA ALA A 92 11.73 -3.25 -1.19
C ALA A 92 11.83 -2.61 -2.57
N PRO A 93 11.27 -3.27 -3.60
CA PRO A 93 11.24 -2.67 -4.93
C PRO A 93 10.57 -1.32 -4.91
N THR A 94 11.07 -0.42 -5.75
CA THR A 94 10.56 0.94 -5.82
C THR A 94 9.80 1.17 -7.12
N TYR A 95 9.07 2.26 -7.13
CA TYR A 95 8.29 2.68 -8.28
C TYR A 95 8.32 4.19 -8.36
N SER A 96 8.56 4.70 -9.55
CA SER A 96 8.48 6.13 -9.80
C SER A 96 7.37 6.36 -10.83
N ALA A 97 6.64 7.44 -10.70
CA ALA A 97 5.56 7.74 -11.63
C ALA A 97 6.05 7.80 -13.07
N SER A 98 7.31 8.19 -13.28
CA SER A 98 7.88 8.23 -14.61
C SER A 98 8.14 6.84 -15.18
N GLU A 99 7.99 5.79 -14.38
CA GLU A 99 8.25 4.43 -14.80
C GLU A 99 6.96 3.62 -14.90
N ALA A 100 5.86 4.28 -15.22
CA ALA A 100 4.56 3.60 -15.25
C ALA A 100 4.55 2.41 -16.19
N SER A 101 5.37 2.42 -17.23
CA SER A 101 5.42 1.30 -18.16
C SER A 101 5.97 0.01 -17.56
N ARG A 102 6.61 0.09 -16.39
CA ARG A 102 7.10 -1.12 -15.72
C ARG A 102 5.98 -2.09 -15.38
N TRP A 103 4.78 -1.57 -15.19
CA TRP A 103 3.64 -2.44 -14.89
C TRP A 103 3.25 -3.34 -16.06
N ASN A 104 3.76 -3.05 -17.26
CA ASN A 104 3.52 -3.91 -18.41
C ASN A 104 4.45 -5.13 -18.44
N ASP A 105 5.44 -5.16 -17.57
CA ASP A 105 6.42 -6.23 -17.53
C ASP A 105 6.06 -7.19 -16.40
N PRO A 106 5.68 -8.45 -16.74
CA PRO A 106 5.30 -9.38 -15.66
C PRO A 106 6.42 -9.68 -14.67
N THR A 107 7.68 -9.51 -15.06
CA THR A 107 8.76 -9.75 -14.12
C THR A 107 8.81 -8.68 -13.03
N TYR A 108 8.32 -7.49 -13.31
CA TYR A 108 8.29 -6.45 -12.31
C TYR A 108 7.30 -6.81 -11.19
N SER A 109 6.08 -7.16 -11.53
CA SER A 109 5.11 -7.51 -10.51
C SER A 109 5.49 -8.81 -9.80
N ARG A 110 6.06 -9.77 -10.53
CA ARG A 110 6.53 -10.99 -9.89
C ARG A 110 7.63 -10.70 -8.88
N GLY A 111 8.53 -9.78 -9.20
CA GLY A 111 9.58 -9.38 -8.28
C GLY A 111 9.03 -8.78 -6.99
N ILE A 112 7.98 -7.98 -7.12
CA ILE A 112 7.31 -7.42 -5.95
C ILE A 112 6.70 -8.54 -5.10
N ASP A 113 5.97 -9.43 -5.75
CA ASP A 113 5.32 -10.53 -5.05
C ASP A 113 6.33 -11.42 -4.34
N ASP A 114 7.44 -11.73 -5.03
CA ASP A 114 8.48 -12.58 -4.47
C ASP A 114 9.15 -11.93 -3.28
N TYR A 115 9.41 -10.63 -3.37
CA TYR A 115 10.04 -9.94 -2.25
C TYR A 115 9.19 -10.04 -0.98
N TYR A 116 7.89 -9.75 -1.12
CA TYR A 116 7.03 -9.75 0.07
C TYR A 116 6.70 -11.16 0.54
N ALA A 117 6.74 -12.14 -0.33
CA ALA A 117 6.61 -13.53 0.10
C ALA A 117 7.80 -13.95 0.95
N SER A 118 8.99 -13.40 0.66
CA SER A 118 10.20 -13.81 1.37
C SER A 118 10.40 -13.09 2.70
N VAL A 119 9.97 -11.82 2.80
CA VAL A 119 10.24 -11.02 4.00
C VAL A 119 9.02 -10.80 4.86
N GLY A 120 7.85 -10.76 4.25
CA GLY A 120 6.64 -10.47 4.98
C GLY A 120 6.22 -11.65 5.83
N GLY A 121 5.59 -11.38 6.93
CA GLY A 121 5.05 -12.43 7.77
C GLY A 121 3.69 -12.91 7.32
N ARG A 122 3.16 -12.36 6.25
CA ARG A 122 1.81 -12.66 5.82
C ARG A 122 1.80 -13.67 4.71
N ARG A 123 0.75 -14.40 4.71
CA ARG A 123 0.59 -15.37 3.64
C ARG A 123 -0.72 -15.19 2.99
#